data_8cc0b5586c19e7634b6e1e6ec85df02c
#
_entry.id   8cc0b5586c19e7634b6e1e6ec85df02c
#
_cell.length_a   1.000
_cell.length_b   1.000
_cell.length_c   1.000
_cell.angle_alpha   90.00
_cell.angle_beta   90.00
_cell.angle_gamma   90.00
#
_symmetry.space_group_name_H-M   'P 1'
#
loop_
_entity.id
_entity.type
_entity.pdbx_description
1 polymer ?
#
loop_
_entity_poly.entity_id
_entity_poly.type
_entity_poly.pdbx_seq_one_letter_code
_entity_poly.pdbx_strand_id
1 'polypeptide(L)'
;MQPSVVLPGVFWGTAADKEFIGIITPASQWYGLHYVAEPSFPDPDIYSGSLTGLGSVNAAVSAIRYFQLSTVFNTVFSGYGAFSSPGSSQLSGEINFVNIAKQKIPFTASQNNNYTYNQTSRLSDIANTWVGRLSYGEGSVGAFSFTVSPTGGISDSASFGLALDCKWIAPSLVTTNSGGNIFMLDLTMADATSCGFKRQKLSGVAVVQASPLAGKTQRLIWVATTPTGQGMSFKADR
;
A
#
# COMPACT_ATOMS: atom_id res chain seq x y z
N MET A 1 20.52 -26.37 2.43
CA MET A 1 19.84 -25.08 2.11
C MET A 1 19.55 -24.39 3.44
N GLN A 2 19.98 -23.14 3.60
CA GLN A 2 19.53 -22.37 4.77
C GLN A 2 18.03 -22.11 4.63
N PRO A 3 17.26 -22.21 5.72
CA PRO A 3 15.84 -21.86 5.67
C PRO A 3 15.71 -20.39 5.29
N SER A 4 14.83 -20.11 4.33
CA SER A 4 14.52 -18.75 3.95
C SER A 4 13.72 -18.07 5.07
N VAL A 5 14.01 -16.80 5.32
CA VAL A 5 13.38 -16.03 6.39
C VAL A 5 12.51 -14.92 5.80
N VAL A 6 11.48 -14.53 6.52
CA VAL A 6 10.62 -13.39 6.14
C VAL A 6 11.42 -12.11 6.34
N LEU A 7 11.65 -11.39 5.27
CA LEU A 7 12.44 -10.15 5.23
C LEU A 7 11.59 -8.98 4.79
N PRO A 8 12.01 -7.74 5.08
CA PRO A 8 11.43 -6.55 4.47
C PRO A 8 11.51 -6.64 2.95
N GLY A 9 10.50 -6.10 2.27
CA GLY A 9 10.46 -6.15 0.81
C GLY A 9 9.11 -5.79 0.24
N VAL A 10 9.07 -5.80 -1.09
CA VAL A 10 7.85 -5.64 -1.86
C VAL A 10 7.64 -6.91 -2.66
N PHE A 11 6.46 -7.48 -2.53
CA PHE A 11 6.10 -8.79 -3.06
C PHE A 11 4.85 -8.67 -3.94
N TRP A 12 4.90 -9.25 -5.12
CA TRP A 12 3.79 -9.31 -6.08
C TRP A 12 3.34 -10.74 -6.27
N GLY A 13 2.05 -10.95 -6.32
CA GLY A 13 1.51 -12.27 -6.51
C GLY A 13 -0.02 -12.28 -6.56
N THR A 14 -0.60 -13.31 -6.00
CA THR A 14 -2.05 -13.49 -5.99
C THR A 14 -2.56 -13.80 -4.58
N ALA A 15 -3.77 -13.33 -4.31
CA ALA A 15 -4.57 -13.72 -3.15
C ALA A 15 -5.97 -14.06 -3.67
N ALA A 16 -6.46 -15.27 -3.40
CA ALA A 16 -7.72 -15.77 -3.96
C ALA A 16 -7.85 -15.51 -5.48
N ASP A 17 -6.78 -15.84 -6.24
CA ASP A 17 -6.66 -15.69 -7.70
C ASP A 17 -6.72 -14.24 -8.24
N LYS A 18 -6.57 -13.25 -7.39
CA LYS A 18 -6.54 -11.83 -7.76
C LYS A 18 -5.17 -11.21 -7.47
N GLU A 19 -4.83 -10.13 -8.20
CA GLU A 19 -3.56 -9.41 -8.00
C GLU A 19 -3.41 -9.00 -6.54
N PHE A 20 -2.24 -9.30 -5.98
CA PHE A 20 -1.89 -8.94 -4.61
C PHE A 20 -0.50 -8.32 -4.57
N ILE A 21 -0.38 -7.22 -3.81
CA ILE A 21 0.89 -6.57 -3.54
C ILE A 21 1.07 -6.49 -2.03
N GLY A 22 2.10 -7.14 -1.50
CA GLY A 22 2.48 -7.07 -0.10
C GLY A 22 3.73 -6.23 0.08
N ILE A 23 3.73 -5.33 1.07
CA ILE A 23 4.87 -4.49 1.41
C ILE A 23 5.21 -4.70 2.88
N ILE A 24 6.42 -5.15 3.17
CA ILE A 24 6.94 -5.32 4.52
C ILE A 24 8.03 -4.28 4.73
N THR A 25 7.85 -3.41 5.70
CA THR A 25 8.83 -2.39 6.04
C THR A 25 9.90 -2.91 6.99
N PRO A 26 11.09 -2.28 7.06
CA PRO A 26 12.10 -2.60 8.06
C PRO A 26 11.62 -2.41 9.51
N ALA A 27 10.61 -1.56 9.72
CA ALA A 27 9.96 -1.33 11.02
C ALA A 27 8.87 -2.37 11.35
N SER A 28 8.85 -3.51 10.63
CA SER A 28 7.88 -4.59 10.86
C SER A 28 6.41 -4.17 10.65
N GLN A 29 6.16 -3.13 9.86
CA GLN A 29 4.83 -2.80 9.39
C GLN A 29 4.56 -3.56 8.10
N TRP A 30 3.34 -4.02 7.93
CA TRP A 30 2.88 -4.69 6.73
C TRP A 30 1.71 -3.94 6.11
N TYR A 31 1.75 -3.83 4.78
CA TYR A 31 0.67 -3.30 3.97
C TYR A 31 0.37 -4.28 2.84
N GLY A 32 -0.90 -4.46 2.51
CA GLY A 32 -1.36 -5.27 1.40
C GLY A 32 -2.35 -4.49 0.53
N LEU A 33 -2.23 -4.67 -0.77
CA LEU A 33 -3.19 -4.20 -1.77
C LEU A 33 -3.71 -5.43 -2.51
N HIS A 34 -5.00 -5.69 -2.42
CA HIS A 34 -5.65 -6.83 -3.06
C HIS A 34 -6.67 -6.31 -4.08
N TYR A 35 -6.36 -6.48 -5.35
CA TYR A 35 -7.18 -6.01 -6.46
C TYR A 35 -8.26 -7.05 -6.77
N VAL A 36 -9.39 -6.96 -6.12
CA VAL A 36 -10.54 -7.90 -6.23
C VAL A 36 -11.22 -7.87 -7.61
N ALA A 37 -10.67 -7.13 -8.52
CA ALA A 37 -11.04 -6.85 -9.89
C ALA A 37 -12.35 -7.46 -10.41
N GLU A 38 -13.41 -6.71 -10.31
CA GLU A 38 -14.37 -6.56 -11.40
C GLU A 38 -13.80 -5.50 -12.38
N PRO A 39 -13.94 -5.64 -13.70
CA PRO A 39 -13.44 -4.64 -14.67
C PRO A 39 -13.97 -3.23 -14.41
N SER A 40 -15.11 -3.12 -13.74
CA SER A 40 -15.78 -1.87 -13.37
C SER A 40 -15.24 -1.22 -12.07
N PHE A 41 -14.52 -1.98 -11.20
CA PHE A 41 -14.02 -1.48 -9.91
C PHE A 41 -12.57 -1.96 -9.70
N PRO A 42 -11.59 -1.31 -10.34
CA PRO A 42 -10.18 -1.69 -10.24
C PRO A 42 -9.50 -1.20 -8.93
N ASP A 43 -10.28 -0.90 -7.90
CA ASP A 43 -9.76 -0.40 -6.64
C ASP A 43 -9.37 -1.55 -5.72
N PRO A 44 -8.18 -1.51 -5.10
CA PRO A 44 -7.75 -2.59 -4.23
C PRO A 44 -8.36 -2.49 -2.85
N ASP A 45 -8.68 -3.61 -2.26
CA ASP A 45 -8.84 -3.70 -0.82
C ASP A 45 -7.49 -3.44 -0.13
N ILE A 46 -7.51 -2.73 0.98
CA ILE A 46 -6.31 -2.29 1.69
C ILE A 46 -6.17 -3.05 3.00
N TYR A 47 -5.00 -3.61 3.22
CA TYR A 47 -4.62 -4.27 4.47
C TYR A 47 -3.48 -3.52 5.14
N SER A 48 -3.49 -3.47 6.46
CA SER A 48 -2.37 -2.99 7.25
C SER A 48 -2.25 -3.78 8.55
N GLY A 49 -1.04 -3.93 9.06
CA GLY A 49 -0.80 -4.65 10.30
C GLY A 49 0.65 -4.59 10.74
N SER A 50 0.93 -5.23 11.87
CA SER A 50 2.27 -5.33 12.43
C SER A 50 2.77 -6.77 12.37
N LEU A 51 4.01 -6.96 11.94
CA LEU A 51 4.68 -8.27 11.92
C LEU A 51 5.45 -8.50 13.21
N THR A 52 5.38 -9.73 13.71
CA THR A 52 6.30 -10.27 14.71
C THR A 52 7.03 -11.47 14.10
N GLY A 53 8.33 -11.61 14.39
CA GLY A 53 9.16 -12.68 13.80
C GLY A 53 9.76 -12.32 12.45
N LEU A 54 9.93 -11.04 12.12
CA LEU A 54 10.72 -10.60 10.98
C LEU A 54 12.16 -11.15 11.14
N GLY A 55 12.71 -11.74 10.08
CA GLY A 55 13.98 -12.47 10.14
C GLY A 55 13.85 -13.96 10.54
N SER A 56 12.64 -14.45 10.79
CA SER A 56 12.34 -15.85 11.04
C SER A 56 11.71 -16.53 9.82
N VAL A 57 11.73 -17.86 9.79
CA VAL A 57 11.10 -18.68 8.74
C VAL A 57 9.58 -18.43 8.68
N ASN A 58 8.97 -18.22 9.84
CA ASN A 58 7.57 -17.88 9.99
C ASN A 58 7.45 -16.56 10.74
N ALA A 59 6.57 -15.70 10.28
CA ALA A 59 6.21 -14.45 10.93
C ALA A 59 4.71 -14.43 11.18
N ALA A 60 4.31 -13.88 12.31
CA ALA A 60 2.90 -13.65 12.61
C ALA A 60 2.55 -12.20 12.32
N VAL A 61 1.40 -11.97 11.71
CA VAL A 61 0.84 -10.63 11.54
C VAL A 61 -0.29 -10.45 12.53
N SER A 62 -0.13 -9.46 13.37
CA SER A 62 -1.14 -9.07 14.35
C SER A 62 -1.79 -7.75 13.97
N ALA A 63 -2.95 -7.49 14.56
CA ALA A 63 -3.70 -6.25 14.37
C ALA A 63 -3.93 -5.91 12.88
N ILE A 64 -4.21 -6.93 12.05
CA ILE A 64 -4.59 -6.68 10.66
C ILE A 64 -5.86 -5.84 10.68
N ARG A 65 -5.81 -4.77 9.91
CA ARG A 65 -6.98 -3.97 9.53
C ARG A 65 -7.20 -4.17 8.04
N TYR A 66 -8.39 -4.51 7.69
CA TYR A 66 -8.82 -4.68 6.31
C TYR A 66 -9.86 -3.63 5.99
N PHE A 67 -9.56 -2.81 5.00
CA PHE A 67 -10.43 -1.77 4.50
C PHE A 67 -10.93 -2.14 3.11
N GLN A 68 -12.21 -2.44 3.02
CA GLN A 68 -12.85 -2.83 1.77
C GLN A 68 -13.34 -1.60 1.02
N LEU A 69 -12.70 -1.28 -0.10
CA LEU A 69 -13.05 -0.12 -0.94
C LEU A 69 -14.31 -0.34 -1.80
N SER A 70 -14.71 -1.61 -2.00
CA SER A 70 -15.86 -1.96 -2.83
C SER A 70 -17.22 -1.87 -2.11
N THR A 71 -17.26 -1.58 -0.82
CA THR A 71 -18.50 -1.52 -0.04
C THR A 71 -18.94 -0.09 0.24
N VAL A 72 -20.26 0.12 0.20
CA VAL A 72 -20.93 1.40 0.48
C VAL A 72 -20.68 1.89 1.94
N PHE A 73 -20.07 1.08 2.80
CA PHE A 73 -20.04 1.33 4.24
C PHE A 73 -18.65 1.58 4.83
N ASN A 74 -17.60 1.72 4.05
CA ASN A 74 -16.24 2.01 4.56
C ASN A 74 -15.86 1.16 5.80
N THR A 75 -16.16 -0.13 5.74
CA THR A 75 -16.05 -1.00 6.91
C THR A 75 -14.60 -1.44 7.10
N VAL A 76 -14.08 -1.27 8.32
CA VAL A 76 -12.78 -1.83 8.71
C VAL A 76 -13.01 -3.12 9.46
N PHE A 77 -12.43 -4.20 8.94
CA PHE A 77 -12.45 -5.51 9.59
C PHE A 77 -11.14 -5.75 10.33
N SER A 78 -11.19 -6.53 11.39
CA SER A 78 -10.01 -6.95 12.15
C SER A 78 -9.61 -8.37 11.76
N GLY A 79 -8.30 -8.65 11.79
CA GLY A 79 -7.78 -9.96 11.45
C GLY A 79 -6.39 -10.23 12.03
N TYR A 80 -5.89 -11.39 11.72
CA TYR A 80 -4.54 -11.85 12.01
C TYR A 80 -4.05 -12.73 10.86
N GLY A 81 -2.76 -12.96 10.77
CA GLY A 81 -2.19 -13.77 9.70
C GLY A 81 -0.93 -14.49 10.13
N ALA A 82 -0.57 -15.48 9.34
CA ALA A 82 0.71 -16.16 9.44
C ALA A 82 1.38 -16.12 8.07
N PHE A 83 2.62 -15.69 8.04
CA PHE A 83 3.42 -15.56 6.83
C PHE A 83 4.65 -16.46 6.94
N SER A 84 5.05 -17.00 5.82
CA SER A 84 6.27 -17.80 5.68
C SER A 84 7.02 -17.42 4.42
N SER A 85 8.31 -17.69 4.41
CA SER A 85 9.15 -17.51 3.24
C SER A 85 9.61 -18.87 2.73
N PRO A 86 8.92 -19.49 1.77
CA PRO A 86 9.31 -20.78 1.21
C PRO A 86 10.58 -20.71 0.36
N GLY A 87 11.01 -19.51 -0.02
CA GLY A 87 12.24 -19.24 -0.77
C GLY A 87 12.73 -17.82 -0.51
N SER A 88 13.98 -17.53 -0.81
CA SER A 88 14.63 -16.25 -0.49
C SER A 88 13.94 -14.98 -1.03
N SER A 89 13.10 -15.13 -2.05
CA SER A 89 12.35 -14.06 -2.68
C SER A 89 10.84 -14.30 -2.66
N GLN A 90 10.37 -15.28 -1.90
CA GLN A 90 8.96 -15.66 -1.86
C GLN A 90 8.35 -15.33 -0.50
N LEU A 91 7.08 -14.98 -0.53
CA LEU A 91 6.24 -14.77 0.64
C LEU A 91 4.93 -15.51 0.41
N SER A 92 4.52 -16.32 1.35
CA SER A 92 3.22 -16.97 1.33
C SER A 92 2.57 -16.87 2.70
N GLY A 93 1.25 -16.95 2.73
CA GLY A 93 0.56 -16.89 4.02
C GLY A 93 -0.94 -16.94 3.87
N GLU A 94 -1.58 -16.71 4.99
CA GLU A 94 -3.03 -16.69 5.11
C GLU A 94 -3.43 -15.51 6.00
N ILE A 95 -4.43 -14.78 5.56
CA ILE A 95 -5.08 -13.70 6.33
C ILE A 95 -6.43 -14.25 6.81
N ASN A 96 -6.68 -14.15 8.10
CA ASN A 96 -7.91 -14.61 8.75
C ASN A 96 -8.66 -13.42 9.34
N PHE A 97 -9.95 -13.30 9.11
CA PHE A 97 -10.79 -12.25 9.67
C PHE A 97 -11.58 -12.74 10.88
N VAL A 98 -11.70 -11.87 11.87
CA VAL A 98 -12.40 -12.20 13.12
C VAL A 98 -13.94 -12.07 12.97
N ASN A 99 -14.37 -11.07 12.19
CA ASN A 99 -15.79 -10.66 12.14
C ASN A 99 -16.49 -11.02 10.82
N ILE A 100 -15.81 -11.65 9.88
CA ILE A 100 -16.39 -12.16 8.65
C ILE A 100 -16.38 -13.67 8.77
N ALA A 101 -17.55 -14.31 8.77
CA ALA A 101 -17.67 -15.73 9.00
C ALA A 101 -16.68 -16.53 8.13
N LYS A 102 -15.62 -17.03 8.76
CA LYS A 102 -14.62 -17.96 8.22
C LYS A 102 -13.93 -17.52 6.92
N GLN A 103 -13.82 -16.23 6.65
CA GLN A 103 -13.10 -15.82 5.44
C GLN A 103 -11.60 -15.86 5.70
N LYS A 104 -10.96 -16.81 5.06
CA LYS A 104 -9.51 -16.96 4.97
C LYS A 104 -9.08 -16.55 3.57
N ILE A 105 -8.06 -15.73 3.49
CA ILE A 105 -7.47 -15.33 2.22
C ILE A 105 -6.05 -15.87 2.15
N PRO A 106 -5.82 -17.00 1.49
CA PRO A 106 -4.48 -17.47 1.20
C PRO A 106 -3.86 -16.58 0.13
N PHE A 107 -2.55 -16.32 0.26
CA PHE A 107 -1.81 -15.58 -0.75
C PHE A 107 -0.43 -16.22 -1.00
N THR A 108 0.05 -16.01 -2.22
CA THR A 108 1.43 -16.29 -2.62
C THR A 108 1.98 -15.11 -3.39
N ALA A 109 3.17 -14.69 -3.08
CA ALA A 109 3.81 -13.56 -3.72
C ALA A 109 5.32 -13.76 -3.81
N SER A 110 5.97 -13.06 -4.73
CA SER A 110 7.42 -13.08 -4.88
C SER A 110 7.94 -11.65 -5.10
N GLN A 111 9.21 -11.43 -4.79
CA GLN A 111 9.87 -10.20 -5.16
C GLN A 111 9.92 -10.11 -6.70
N ASN A 112 9.58 -8.95 -7.22
CA ASN A 112 9.59 -8.71 -8.66
C ASN A 112 11.00 -8.36 -9.12
N ASN A 113 11.47 -8.97 -10.21
CA ASN A 113 12.77 -8.66 -10.82
C ASN A 113 12.89 -7.21 -11.32
N ASN A 114 11.76 -6.53 -11.51
CA ASN A 114 11.70 -5.11 -11.91
C ASN A 114 11.80 -4.14 -10.72
N TYR A 115 11.98 -4.66 -9.51
CA TYR A 115 12.08 -3.87 -8.29
C TYR A 115 13.28 -4.32 -7.46
N THR A 116 14.19 -3.41 -7.19
CA THR A 116 15.39 -3.69 -6.40
C THR A 116 15.21 -3.13 -4.99
N TYR A 117 14.73 -3.98 -4.08
CA TYR A 117 14.52 -3.59 -2.69
C TYR A 117 15.80 -3.11 -2.01
N ASN A 118 16.92 -3.78 -2.25
CA ASN A 118 18.20 -3.49 -1.57
C ASN A 118 18.90 -2.20 -2.04
N GLN A 119 18.30 -1.44 -2.96
CA GLN A 119 18.78 -0.11 -3.30
C GLN A 119 18.35 0.89 -2.21
N THR A 120 19.23 1.83 -1.91
CA THR A 120 18.86 2.96 -1.05
C THR A 120 17.85 3.84 -1.78
N SER A 121 16.70 4.09 -1.18
CA SER A 121 15.71 5.02 -1.71
C SER A 121 16.27 6.44 -1.79
N ARG A 122 16.03 7.11 -2.91
CA ARG A 122 16.39 8.51 -3.11
C ARG A 122 15.14 9.29 -3.48
N LEU A 123 14.92 10.42 -2.87
CA LEU A 123 13.77 11.28 -3.21
C LEU A 123 13.76 11.69 -4.68
N SER A 124 14.93 11.79 -5.33
CA SER A 124 15.04 12.02 -6.78
C SER A 124 14.37 10.94 -7.62
N ASP A 125 14.27 9.70 -7.13
CA ASP A 125 13.71 8.59 -7.89
C ASP A 125 12.17 8.67 -7.97
N ILE A 126 11.55 9.32 -6.98
CA ILE A 126 10.12 9.54 -6.91
C ILE A 126 9.71 10.98 -7.27
N ALA A 127 10.66 11.92 -7.27
CA ALA A 127 10.42 13.35 -7.56
C ALA A 127 9.93 13.52 -8.99
N ASN A 128 8.65 13.77 -9.16
CA ASN A 128 8.00 13.99 -10.45
C ASN A 128 6.53 14.37 -10.26
N THR A 129 5.87 14.72 -11.38
CA THR A 129 4.42 14.76 -11.45
C THR A 129 3.88 13.38 -11.81
N TRP A 130 3.00 12.87 -10.98
CA TRP A 130 2.35 11.58 -11.15
C TRP A 130 0.87 11.78 -11.44
N VAL A 131 0.38 11.11 -12.48
CA VAL A 131 -1.04 11.11 -12.86
C VAL A 131 -1.51 9.67 -12.85
N GLY A 132 -2.50 9.37 -12.05
CA GLY A 132 -2.97 8.00 -11.89
C GLY A 132 -4.29 7.89 -11.16
N ARG A 133 -4.56 6.71 -10.66
CA ARG A 133 -5.78 6.41 -9.93
C ARG A 133 -5.53 6.50 -8.43
N LEU A 134 -6.31 7.34 -7.77
CA LEU A 134 -6.42 7.41 -6.31
C LEU A 134 -7.68 6.67 -5.89
N SER A 135 -7.53 5.71 -5.00
CA SER A 135 -8.62 4.93 -4.41
C SER A 135 -8.74 5.25 -2.93
N TYR A 136 -9.95 5.53 -2.46
CA TYR A 136 -10.26 5.87 -1.07
C TYR A 136 -11.69 5.39 -0.73
N GLY A 137 -12.02 5.33 0.57
CA GLY A 137 -13.21 4.65 1.07
C GLY A 137 -14.58 5.05 0.53
N GLU A 138 -14.69 6.17 -0.17
CA GLU A 138 -15.95 6.63 -0.76
C GLU A 138 -15.95 6.55 -2.29
N GLY A 139 -14.86 6.01 -2.88
CA GLY A 139 -14.73 5.89 -4.32
C GLY A 139 -13.28 5.96 -4.81
N SER A 140 -13.15 6.36 -6.05
CA SER A 140 -11.86 6.55 -6.70
C SER A 140 -11.87 7.71 -7.67
N VAL A 141 -10.70 8.30 -7.88
CA VAL A 141 -10.45 9.36 -8.87
C VAL A 141 -9.47 8.83 -9.91
N GLY A 142 -9.92 8.69 -11.15
CA GLY A 142 -9.16 8.03 -12.22
C GLY A 142 -7.98 8.83 -12.77
N ALA A 143 -8.02 10.15 -12.67
CA ALA A 143 -6.97 11.06 -13.18
C ALA A 143 -6.47 12.01 -12.08
N PHE A 144 -6.25 11.48 -10.90
CA PHE A 144 -5.68 12.25 -9.81
C PHE A 144 -4.21 12.58 -10.10
N SER A 145 -3.80 13.83 -9.87
CA SER A 145 -2.45 14.30 -10.15
C SER A 145 -1.84 14.97 -8.93
N PHE A 146 -0.58 14.63 -8.65
CA PHE A 146 0.22 15.32 -7.65
C PHE A 146 1.70 15.35 -8.06
N THR A 147 2.44 16.29 -7.50
CA THR A 147 3.88 16.44 -7.73
C THR A 147 4.65 16.18 -6.45
N VAL A 148 5.67 15.33 -6.54
CA VAL A 148 6.65 15.12 -5.47
C VAL A 148 7.88 15.96 -5.78
N SER A 149 8.28 16.81 -4.85
CA SER A 149 9.51 17.61 -4.95
C SER A 149 10.76 16.75 -4.67
N PRO A 150 11.96 17.19 -5.10
CA PRO A 150 13.21 16.50 -4.74
C PRO A 150 13.50 16.43 -3.24
N THR A 151 12.80 17.22 -2.43
CA THR A 151 12.90 17.22 -0.96
C THR A 151 11.79 16.40 -0.28
N GLY A 152 10.94 15.71 -1.06
CA GLY A 152 9.87 14.87 -0.54
C GLY A 152 8.56 15.58 -0.24
N GLY A 153 8.49 16.89 -0.43
CA GLY A 153 7.23 17.62 -0.33
C GLY A 153 6.26 17.20 -1.44
N ILE A 154 4.99 17.06 -1.11
CA ILE A 154 3.94 16.70 -2.07
C ILE A 154 3.02 17.91 -2.25
N SER A 155 2.75 18.26 -3.50
CA SER A 155 1.71 19.22 -3.88
C SER A 155 0.70 18.53 -4.78
N ASP A 156 -0.57 18.61 -4.44
CA ASP A 156 -1.65 18.17 -5.31
C ASP A 156 -2.06 19.31 -6.27
N SER A 157 -2.50 18.94 -7.46
CA SER A 157 -3.01 19.89 -8.45
C SER A 157 -4.52 20.10 -8.34
N ALA A 158 -5.22 19.30 -7.54
CA ALA A 158 -6.67 19.38 -7.39
C ALA A 158 -7.15 18.72 -6.09
N SER A 159 -8.30 19.19 -5.57
CA SER A 159 -9.08 18.45 -4.58
C SER A 159 -9.52 17.09 -5.14
N PHE A 160 -9.62 16.07 -4.29
CA PHE A 160 -10.10 14.75 -4.67
C PHE A 160 -11.53 14.82 -5.19
N GLY A 161 -11.70 14.73 -6.50
CA GLY A 161 -13.00 14.55 -7.15
C GLY A 161 -14.05 15.61 -6.87
N LEU A 162 -15.03 15.68 -7.73
CA LEU A 162 -16.12 16.67 -7.74
C LEU A 162 -17.08 16.63 -6.53
N ALA A 163 -16.95 15.65 -5.62
CA ALA A 163 -17.88 15.48 -4.51
C ALA A 163 -17.25 15.66 -3.12
N LEU A 164 -15.90 15.68 -2.99
CA LEU A 164 -15.25 15.63 -1.69
C LEU A 164 -14.16 16.70 -1.61
N ASP A 165 -14.31 17.66 -0.71
CA ASP A 165 -13.30 18.66 -0.37
C ASP A 165 -12.10 18.09 0.39
N CYS A 166 -11.75 16.81 0.15
CA CYS A 166 -10.58 16.21 0.75
C CYS A 166 -9.31 16.87 0.20
N LYS A 167 -8.53 17.48 1.06
CA LYS A 167 -7.22 18.07 0.74
C LYS A 167 -6.19 17.57 1.72
N TRP A 168 -4.97 17.43 1.27
CA TRP A 168 -3.84 17.16 2.14
C TRP A 168 -3.29 18.46 2.74
N ILE A 169 -2.94 18.41 4.01
CA ILE A 169 -2.17 19.44 4.69
C ILE A 169 -0.77 18.89 4.93
N ALA A 170 0.25 19.54 4.39
CA ALA A 170 1.65 19.17 4.58
C ALA A 170 1.96 17.66 4.37
N PRO A 171 1.55 17.07 3.24
CA PRO A 171 1.89 15.70 2.91
C PRO A 171 3.40 15.59 2.66
N SER A 172 4.02 14.50 3.11
CA SER A 172 5.45 14.30 2.96
C SER A 172 5.84 12.87 2.67
N LEU A 173 6.91 12.71 1.88
CA LEU A 173 7.61 11.46 1.66
C LEU A 173 9.03 11.59 2.21
N VAL A 174 9.45 10.57 2.95
CA VAL A 174 10.82 10.49 3.45
C VAL A 174 11.43 9.14 3.10
N THR A 175 12.74 9.11 2.89
CA THR A 175 13.47 7.85 2.69
C THR A 175 13.57 7.08 4.00
N THR A 176 13.60 5.76 3.92
CA THR A 176 13.88 4.95 5.10
C THR A 176 15.37 4.97 5.41
N ASN A 177 15.75 5.31 6.65
CA ASN A 177 17.16 5.27 7.10
C ASN A 177 17.70 3.84 7.25
N SER A 178 16.84 2.84 7.22
CA SER A 178 17.17 1.43 7.47
C SER A 178 17.57 0.63 6.21
N GLY A 179 17.77 1.30 5.09
CA GLY A 179 17.98 0.66 3.79
C GLY A 179 16.66 0.12 3.20
N GLY A 180 16.65 -0.07 1.91
CA GLY A 180 15.47 -0.50 1.18
C GLY A 180 14.87 0.63 0.34
N ASN A 181 14.37 0.24 -0.82
CA ASN A 181 13.79 1.17 -1.80
C ASN A 181 12.30 1.42 -1.50
N ILE A 182 12.00 1.79 -0.26
CA ILE A 182 10.67 2.15 0.22
C ILE A 182 10.72 3.58 0.75
N PHE A 183 9.70 4.37 0.47
CA PHE A 183 9.50 5.70 1.03
C PHE A 183 8.41 5.63 2.08
N MET A 184 8.61 6.27 3.23
CA MET A 184 7.55 6.46 4.21
C MET A 184 6.70 7.65 3.79
N LEU A 185 5.39 7.49 3.88
CA LEU A 185 4.40 8.47 3.48
C LEU A 185 3.59 8.91 4.70
N ASP A 186 3.53 10.20 4.95
CA ASP A 186 2.66 10.80 5.94
C ASP A 186 1.71 11.82 5.28
N LEU A 187 0.43 11.65 5.53
CA LEU A 187 -0.64 12.51 5.03
C LEU A 187 -1.45 13.03 6.22
N THR A 188 -1.72 14.32 6.23
CA THR A 188 -2.70 14.90 7.16
C THR A 188 -3.84 15.49 6.33
N MET A 189 -5.05 15.09 6.62
CA MET A 189 -6.24 15.56 5.90
C MET A 189 -6.78 16.86 6.48
N ALA A 190 -7.21 17.75 5.60
CA ALA A 190 -7.84 19.00 5.99
C ALA A 190 -9.17 18.77 6.71
N ASP A 191 -9.62 19.79 7.43
CA ASP A 191 -10.93 19.80 8.05
C ASP A 191 -12.00 20.25 7.03
N ALA A 192 -12.46 19.31 6.21
CA ALA A 192 -13.51 19.53 5.26
C ALA A 192 -14.73 18.67 5.62
N THR A 193 -15.92 19.28 5.63
CA THR A 193 -17.15 18.63 6.13
C THR A 193 -17.59 17.42 5.31
N SER A 194 -17.25 17.40 4.02
CA SER A 194 -17.60 16.32 3.08
C SER A 194 -16.53 15.24 2.96
N CYS A 195 -15.41 15.36 3.67
CA CYS A 195 -14.31 14.39 3.59
C CYS A 195 -14.43 13.33 4.69
N GLY A 196 -14.57 12.05 4.32
CA GLY A 196 -14.61 10.94 5.27
C GLY A 196 -13.32 10.75 6.09
N PHE A 197 -12.21 11.36 5.65
CA PHE A 197 -10.92 11.36 6.34
C PHE A 197 -10.59 12.68 7.05
N LYS A 198 -11.56 13.57 7.21
CA LYS A 198 -11.31 14.91 7.77
C LYS A 198 -10.52 14.86 9.08
N ARG A 199 -9.51 15.73 9.21
CA ARG A 199 -8.59 15.83 10.36
C ARG A 199 -7.82 14.54 10.67
N GLN A 200 -7.90 13.51 9.84
CA GLN A 200 -7.20 12.26 10.11
C GLN A 200 -5.75 12.34 9.62
N LYS A 201 -4.89 11.62 10.32
CA LYS A 201 -3.53 11.32 9.88
C LYS A 201 -3.51 9.93 9.30
N LEU A 202 -2.90 9.79 8.12
CA LEU A 202 -2.62 8.51 7.49
C LEU A 202 -1.11 8.37 7.38
N SER A 203 -0.61 7.20 7.75
CA SER A 203 0.79 6.84 7.55
C SER A 203 0.87 5.61 6.66
N GLY A 204 1.89 5.54 5.85
CA GLY A 204 2.01 4.48 4.88
C GLY A 204 3.34 4.42 4.18
N VAL A 205 3.32 3.81 3.00
CA VAL A 205 4.51 3.58 2.20
C VAL A 205 4.26 3.87 0.74
N ALA A 206 5.32 4.29 0.04
CA ALA A 206 5.35 4.40 -1.41
C ALA A 206 6.53 3.61 -1.98
N VAL A 207 6.32 3.03 -3.15
CA VAL A 207 7.35 2.30 -3.90
C VAL A 207 7.33 2.73 -5.35
N VAL A 208 8.53 2.84 -5.95
CA VAL A 208 8.71 3.10 -7.39
C VAL A 208 9.39 1.90 -8.00
N GLN A 209 8.84 1.40 -9.07
CA GLN A 209 9.39 0.28 -9.83
C GLN A 209 9.38 0.56 -11.33
N ALA A 210 10.02 -0.29 -12.13
CA ALA A 210 9.82 -0.27 -13.56
C ALA A 210 8.35 -0.58 -13.91
N SER A 211 7.77 0.19 -14.83
CA SER A 211 6.40 -0.06 -15.26
C SER A 211 6.33 -1.34 -16.13
N PRO A 212 5.34 -2.22 -15.89
CA PRO A 212 5.08 -3.34 -16.78
C PRO A 212 4.33 -2.93 -18.06
N LEU A 213 3.88 -1.67 -18.16
CA LEU A 213 3.13 -1.20 -19.32
C LEU A 213 4.06 -0.74 -20.44
N ALA A 214 3.74 -1.13 -21.66
CA ALA A 214 4.47 -0.69 -22.85
C ALA A 214 4.46 0.85 -22.98
N GLY A 215 5.62 1.42 -23.28
CA GLY A 215 5.79 2.86 -23.43
C GLY A 215 5.82 3.65 -22.10
N LYS A 216 5.78 2.95 -20.97
CA LYS A 216 5.94 3.54 -19.64
C LYS A 216 7.26 3.10 -19.01
N THR A 217 7.91 3.99 -18.28
CA THR A 217 9.22 3.70 -17.69
C THR A 217 9.13 3.37 -16.21
N GLN A 218 8.20 3.99 -15.49
CA GLN A 218 8.08 3.83 -14.04
C GLN A 218 6.63 3.69 -13.60
N ARG A 219 6.44 2.93 -12.53
CA ARG A 219 5.19 2.80 -11.79
C ARG A 219 5.40 3.25 -10.36
N LEU A 220 4.55 4.14 -9.90
CA LEU A 220 4.41 4.49 -8.48
C LEU A 220 3.20 3.78 -7.90
N ILE A 221 3.40 3.16 -6.77
CA ILE A 221 2.32 2.61 -5.92
C ILE A 221 2.52 3.16 -4.53
N TRP A 222 1.46 3.65 -3.90
CA TRP A 222 1.49 3.94 -2.48
C TRP A 222 0.19 3.51 -1.78
N VAL A 223 0.31 3.26 -0.51
CA VAL A 223 -0.78 2.94 0.41
C VAL A 223 -0.55 3.67 1.72
N ALA A 224 -1.60 4.26 2.26
CA ALA A 224 -1.57 4.89 3.57
C ALA A 224 -2.86 4.57 4.34
N THR A 225 -2.74 4.38 5.64
CA THR A 225 -3.86 4.01 6.52
C THR A 225 -3.91 4.88 7.77
N THR A 226 -5.10 5.09 8.27
CA THR A 226 -5.33 5.68 9.59
C THR A 226 -4.99 4.65 10.69
N PRO A 227 -4.79 5.07 11.94
CA PRO A 227 -4.66 4.14 13.07
C PRO A 227 -5.85 3.20 13.24
N THR A 228 -7.03 3.59 12.79
CA THR A 228 -8.25 2.76 12.82
C THR A 228 -8.37 1.81 11.63
N GLY A 229 -7.47 1.94 10.63
CA GLY A 229 -7.37 1.03 9.49
C GLY A 229 -8.09 1.47 8.23
N GLN A 230 -8.77 2.61 8.21
CA GLN A 230 -9.24 3.19 6.97
C GLN A 230 -8.05 3.56 6.09
N GLY A 231 -8.17 3.43 4.77
CA GLY A 231 -7.02 3.57 3.91
C GLY A 231 -7.29 4.29 2.59
N MET A 232 -6.18 4.68 1.99
CA MET A 232 -6.10 5.20 0.61
C MET A 232 -4.98 4.49 -0.11
N SER A 233 -5.09 4.35 -1.42
CA SER A 233 -4.02 3.86 -2.28
C SER A 233 -3.97 4.63 -3.59
N PHE A 234 -2.81 4.63 -4.20
CA PHE A 234 -2.58 5.27 -5.48
C PHE A 234 -1.71 4.39 -6.38
N LYS A 235 -2.02 4.39 -7.67
CA LYS A 235 -1.26 3.69 -8.69
C LYS A 235 -1.15 4.57 -9.94
N ALA A 236 0.06 4.82 -10.40
CA ALA A 236 0.33 5.59 -11.60
C ALA A 236 1.47 4.95 -12.43
N ASP A 237 1.38 5.08 -13.74
CA ASP A 237 2.43 4.69 -14.70
C ASP A 237 2.83 5.90 -15.55
N ARG A 238 4.12 6.16 -15.71
CA ARG A 238 4.66 7.26 -16.52
C ARG A 238 5.73 6.81 -17.49
#